data_ab71f44ef68a8898f29013398c810c4e
#
_entry.id   ab71f44ef68a8898f29013398c810c4e
#
_cell.length_a   1.000
_cell.length_b   1.000
_cell.length_c   1.000
_cell.angle_alpha   90.00
_cell.angle_beta   90.00
_cell.angle_gamma   90.00
#
_symmetry.space_group_name_H-M   'P 1'
#
loop_
_entity.id
_entity.type
_entity.pdbx_description
1 polymer ?
#
loop_
_entity_poly.entity_id
_entity_poly.type
_entity_poly.pdbx_seq_one_letter_code
_entity_poly.pdbx_strand_id
1 'polypeptide(L)' 'MTKRRDVIRLLEMNGFTNIGGRRHDVFVKKELRTIVPRHKEISERTFKEIKKQAGLK' A
#
# COMPACT_ATOMS: atom_id res chain seq x y z
N MET A 1 9.04 6.41 -10.49
CA MET A 1 8.33 5.28 -9.88
C MET A 1 8.84 5.04 -8.47
N THR A 2 8.00 4.55 -7.61
CA THR A 2 8.34 4.30 -6.20
C THR A 2 8.55 2.81 -6.00
N LYS A 3 9.59 2.47 -5.24
CA LYS A 3 9.85 1.05 -4.97
C LYS A 3 8.76 0.48 -4.06
N ARG A 4 8.35 -0.74 -4.36
CA ARG A 4 7.31 -1.41 -3.58
C ARG A 4 7.63 -1.42 -2.08
N ARG A 5 8.87 -1.70 -1.73
CA ARG A 5 9.30 -1.74 -0.33
C ARG A 5 9.11 -0.40 0.38
N ASP A 6 9.26 0.71 -0.35
CA ASP A 6 9.07 2.04 0.23
C ASP A 6 7.59 2.33 0.46
N VAL A 7 6.73 1.86 -0.45
CA VAL A 7 5.29 1.97 -0.29
C VAL A 7 4.85 1.18 0.95
N ILE A 8 5.35 -0.04 1.09
CA ILE A 8 5.02 -0.90 2.23
C ILE A 8 5.50 -0.26 3.53
N ARG A 9 6.72 0.26 3.54
CA ARG A 9 7.26 0.93 4.72
C ARG A 9 6.38 2.11 5.13
N LEU A 10 5.96 2.91 4.15
CA LEU A 10 5.07 4.03 4.43
C LEU A 10 3.77 3.58 5.10
N LEU A 11 3.17 2.53 4.57
CA LEU A 11 1.94 1.99 5.14
C LEU A 11 2.15 1.45 6.55
N GLU A 12 3.22 0.70 6.77
CA GLU A 12 3.53 0.15 8.09
C GLU A 12 3.81 1.26 9.10
N MET A 13 4.50 2.30 8.69
CA MET A 13 4.78 3.44 9.56
C MET A 13 3.50 4.18 9.95
N ASN A 14 2.46 4.05 9.16
CA ASN A 14 1.16 4.65 9.43
C ASN A 14 0.20 3.69 10.12
N GLY A 15 0.70 2.56 10.58
CA GLY A 15 -0.10 1.63 11.39
C GLY A 15 -0.87 0.59 10.61
N PHE A 16 -0.59 0.44 9.32
CA PHE A 16 -1.25 -0.58 8.50
C PHE A 16 -0.62 -1.95 8.74
N THR A 17 -1.46 -2.98 8.69
CA THR A 17 -1.04 -4.37 8.85
C THR A 17 -1.29 -5.12 7.55
N ASN A 18 -0.30 -5.89 7.11
CA ASN A 18 -0.42 -6.72 5.92
C ASN A 18 -1.15 -8.00 6.31
N ILE A 19 -2.34 -8.20 5.76
CA ILE A 19 -3.10 -9.42 6.00
C ILE A 19 -2.97 -10.41 4.83
N GLY A 20 -2.13 -10.07 3.85
CA GLY A 20 -1.87 -10.95 2.73
C GLY A 20 -2.95 -10.94 1.68
N GLY A 21 -2.78 -11.78 0.67
CA GLY A 21 -3.70 -11.92 -0.44
C GLY A 21 -3.07 -12.84 -1.47
N ARG A 22 -3.84 -13.33 -2.43
CA ARG A 22 -3.31 -14.27 -3.42
C ARG A 22 -2.36 -13.62 -4.42
N ARG A 23 -2.77 -12.48 -4.97
CA ARG A 23 -2.00 -11.77 -6.01
C ARG A 23 -1.47 -10.43 -5.55
N HIS A 24 -1.98 -9.93 -4.46
CA HIS A 24 -1.62 -8.61 -3.96
C HIS A 24 -1.50 -8.69 -2.45
N ASP A 25 -0.74 -7.76 -1.88
CA ASP A 25 -0.70 -7.62 -0.44
C ASP A 25 -1.79 -6.64 -0.04
N VAL A 26 -2.61 -7.05 0.92
CA VAL A 26 -3.70 -6.22 1.43
C VAL A 26 -3.27 -5.63 2.77
N PHE A 27 -3.33 -4.32 2.86
CA PHE A 27 -2.98 -3.59 4.08
C PHE A 27 -4.23 -2.97 4.67
N VAL A 28 -4.42 -3.16 5.97
CA VAL A 28 -5.61 -2.67 6.66
C VAL A 28 -5.22 -1.88 7.91
N LYS A 29 -6.03 -0.90 8.23
CA LYS A 29 -5.91 -0.11 9.46
C LYS A 29 -7.31 0.39 9.80
N LYS A 30 -7.88 -0.11 10.90
CA LYS A 30 -9.25 0.24 11.28
C LYS A 30 -10.20 -0.01 10.11
N GLU A 31 -10.86 1.04 9.60
CA GLU A 31 -11.79 0.93 8.47
C GLU A 31 -11.12 1.15 7.12
N LEU A 32 -9.84 1.51 7.15
CA LEU A 32 -9.11 1.78 5.92
C LEU A 32 -8.51 0.51 5.36
N ARG A 33 -8.49 0.43 4.04
CA ARG A 33 -7.96 -0.74 3.34
C ARG A 33 -7.32 -0.29 2.04
N THR A 34 -6.15 -0.83 1.74
CA THR A 34 -5.50 -0.58 0.48
C THR A 34 -4.80 -1.84 -0.01
N ILE A 35 -4.62 -1.94 -1.32
CA ILE A 35 -4.01 -3.09 -1.96
C ILE A 35 -2.72 -2.66 -2.63
N VAL A 36 -1.64 -3.39 -2.38
CA VAL A 36 -0.33 -3.12 -2.98
C VAL A 36 0.01 -4.24 -3.95
N PRO A 37 0.18 -3.96 -5.24
CA PRO A 37 0.58 -4.97 -6.20
C PRO A 37 1.96 -5.52 -5.90
N ARG A 38 2.23 -6.75 -6.29
CA ARG A 38 3.52 -7.39 -6.07
C ARG A 38 4.51 -7.12 -7.21
N HIS A 39 4.53 -5.87 -7.68
CA HIS A 39 5.51 -5.41 -8.64
C HIS A 39 6.67 -4.74 -7.90
N LYS A 40 7.87 -4.90 -8.39
CA LYS A 40 9.06 -4.30 -7.77
C LYS A 40 8.95 -2.79 -7.67
N GLU A 41 8.37 -2.18 -8.69
CA GLU A 41 8.18 -0.74 -8.74
C GLU A 41 6.71 -0.43 -8.92
N ILE A 42 6.25 0.55 -8.15
CA ILE A 42 4.86 1.00 -8.17
C ILE A 42 4.83 2.32 -8.95
N SER A 43 3.97 2.39 -9.97
CA SER A 43 3.80 3.61 -10.74
C SER A 43 3.27 4.72 -9.84
N GLU A 44 3.57 5.96 -10.20
CA GLU A 44 3.11 7.10 -9.42
C GLU A 44 1.59 7.14 -9.34
N ARG A 45 0.92 6.74 -10.41
CA ARG A 45 -0.53 6.68 -10.43
C ARG A 45 -1.05 5.68 -9.40
N THR A 46 -0.47 4.49 -9.37
CA THR A 46 -0.86 3.45 -8.42
C THR A 46 -0.53 3.88 -6.99
N PHE A 47 0.64 4.48 -6.79
CA PHE A 47 1.03 4.97 -5.47
C PHE A 47 0.07 6.05 -4.96
N LYS A 48 -0.36 6.93 -5.85
CA LYS A 48 -1.33 7.96 -5.52
C LYS A 48 -2.66 7.34 -5.08
N GLU A 49 -3.11 6.31 -5.78
CA GLU A 49 -4.31 5.57 -5.41
C GLU A 49 -4.16 4.90 -4.05
N ILE A 50 -3.02 4.28 -3.80
CA ILE A 50 -2.74 3.63 -2.52
C ILE A 50 -2.80 4.66 -1.39
N LYS A 51 -2.18 5.81 -1.56
CA LYS A 51 -2.20 6.86 -0.55
C LYS A 51 -3.62 7.35 -0.29
N LYS A 52 -4.39 7.50 -1.35
CA LYS A 52 -5.77 7.95 -1.25
C LYS A 52 -6.62 6.93 -0.47
N GLN A 53 -6.49 5.65 -0.80
CA GLN A 53 -7.22 4.59 -0.12
C GLN A 53 -6.81 4.47 1.35
N ALA A 54 -5.55 4.77 1.64
CA ALA A 54 -5.01 4.71 2.99
C ALA A 54 -5.28 5.99 3.80
N GLY A 55 -5.91 6.98 3.18
CA GLY A 55 -6.16 8.26 3.85
C GLY A 55 -4.90 9.11 4.01
N LEU A 56 -3.87 8.83 3.25
CA LEU A 56 -2.63 9.61 3.27
C LEU A 56 -2.64 10.66 2.16
N LYS A 57 -1.99 11.78 2.42
CA LYS A 57 -1.90 12.85 1.43
C LYS A 57 -0.59 12.84 0.69
#